data_25f2adf524a41fe0faabb578db15193c
#
_entry.id   25f2adf524a41fe0faabb578db15193c
#
_cell.length_a   1.000
_cell.length_b   1.000
_cell.length_c   1.000
_cell.angle_alpha   90.00
_cell.angle_beta   90.00
_cell.angle_gamma   90.00
#
_symmetry.space_group_name_H-M   'P 1'
#
loop_
_entity.id
_entity.type
_entity.pdbx_description
1 polymer ?
#
loop_
_entity_poly.entity_id
_entity_poly.type
_entity_poly.pdbx_seq_one_letter_code
_entity_poly.pdbx_strand_id
1 'polypeptide(L)'
;MVEDIKEKLTNSLKNLYHERVYFDIADVKRIVNEMPESAFTPRLVDRDIIADKNKLFDKNVSDVIDYLSSYKEYKLIQRWSGYESNYFVFSTKEKETEEEIFNRLYDIVNNKYSRLLDKKCEIASLNFKKKELLDKIAELDKRIESL
;
A
#
# COMPACT_ATOMS: atom_id res chain seq x y z
N MET A 1 5.65 -18.82 -5.15
CA MET A 1 4.69 -17.69 -5.16
C MET A 1 4.98 -16.69 -4.04
N VAL A 2 5.01 -17.09 -2.79
CA VAL A 2 5.30 -16.19 -1.67
C VAL A 2 6.72 -15.62 -1.74
N GLU A 3 7.71 -16.44 -2.00
CA GLU A 3 9.12 -16.01 -2.13
C GLU A 3 9.33 -15.04 -3.30
N ASP A 4 8.65 -15.26 -4.42
CA ASP A 4 8.71 -14.38 -5.59
C ASP A 4 8.16 -12.99 -5.28
N ILE A 5 7.06 -12.92 -4.54
CA ILE A 5 6.46 -11.65 -4.12
C ILE A 5 7.38 -10.93 -3.14
N LYS A 6 7.97 -11.63 -2.19
CA LYS A 6 8.94 -11.08 -1.24
C LYS A 6 10.15 -10.49 -1.95
N GLU A 7 10.68 -11.19 -2.94
CA GLU A 7 11.81 -10.71 -3.76
C GLU A 7 11.44 -9.46 -4.54
N LYS A 8 10.29 -9.45 -5.21
CA LYS A 8 9.79 -8.28 -5.94
C LYS A 8 9.60 -7.07 -5.03
N LEU A 9 9.04 -7.26 -3.83
CA LEU A 9 8.87 -6.21 -2.85
C LEU A 9 10.21 -5.62 -2.41
N THR A 10 11.17 -6.47 -2.09
CA THR A 10 12.51 -6.06 -1.67
C THR A 10 13.21 -5.27 -2.78
N ASN A 11 13.14 -5.76 -4.02
CA ASN A 11 13.76 -5.10 -5.17
C ASN A 11 13.10 -3.76 -5.52
N SER A 12 11.78 -3.66 -5.40
CA SER A 12 11.04 -2.41 -5.65
C SER A 12 11.37 -1.32 -4.64
N LEU A 13 11.54 -1.69 -3.38
CA LEU A 13 11.88 -0.75 -2.31
C LEU A 13 13.36 -0.40 -2.28
N LYS A 14 14.22 -1.23 -2.88
CA LYS A 14 15.66 -0.97 -3.01
C LYS A 14 15.97 0.33 -3.76
N ASN A 15 15.10 0.74 -4.67
CA ASN A 15 15.28 1.92 -5.51
C ASN A 15 14.66 3.20 -4.91
N LEU A 16 14.04 3.11 -3.73
CA LEU A 16 13.54 4.30 -3.04
C LEU A 16 14.70 5.10 -2.46
N TYR A 17 14.88 6.30 -2.97
CA TYR A 17 15.91 7.22 -2.51
C TYR A 17 15.38 8.11 -1.39
N HIS A 18 16.08 8.11 -0.27
CA HIS A 18 15.86 9.05 0.82
C HIS A 18 17.09 9.93 1.02
N GLU A 19 16.93 11.25 0.88
CA GLU A 19 18.04 12.22 0.90
C GLU A 19 18.80 12.32 2.22
N ARG A 20 18.22 11.88 3.34
CA ARG A 20 18.76 12.16 4.68
C ARG A 20 19.20 10.95 5.48
N VAL A 21 18.87 9.75 5.06
CA VAL A 21 19.20 8.53 5.77
C VAL A 21 19.66 7.48 4.76
N TYR A 22 20.71 6.76 5.09
CA TYR A 22 21.16 5.65 4.27
C TYR A 22 20.05 4.62 4.11
N PHE A 23 19.78 4.28 2.86
CA PHE A 23 18.91 3.17 2.54
C PHE A 23 19.57 1.88 3.03
N ASP A 24 18.86 1.15 3.89
CA ASP A 24 19.33 -0.13 4.39
C ASP A 24 18.40 -1.25 3.90
N ILE A 25 18.90 -2.05 2.98
CA ILE A 25 18.15 -3.19 2.43
C ILE A 25 17.84 -4.24 3.49
N ALA A 26 18.67 -4.34 4.53
CA ALA A 26 18.42 -5.27 5.64
C ALA A 26 17.14 -4.92 6.39
N ASP A 27 16.84 -3.62 6.56
CA ASP A 27 15.60 -3.16 7.18
C ASP A 27 14.39 -3.55 6.34
N VAL A 28 14.46 -3.40 5.03
CA VAL A 28 13.38 -3.79 4.11
C VAL A 28 13.15 -5.31 4.15
N LYS A 29 14.22 -6.09 4.08
CA LYS A 29 14.15 -7.56 4.18
C LYS A 29 13.52 -8.01 5.49
N ARG A 30 13.89 -7.37 6.60
CA ARG A 30 13.31 -7.66 7.91
C ARG A 30 11.82 -7.39 7.93
N ILE A 31 11.37 -6.22 7.46
CA ILE A 31 9.96 -5.86 7.39
C ILE A 31 9.18 -6.87 6.55
N VAL A 32 9.69 -7.23 5.39
CA VAL A 32 9.06 -8.21 4.50
C VAL A 32 8.99 -9.59 5.15
N ASN A 33 10.06 -10.04 5.80
CA ASN A 33 10.12 -11.35 6.43
C ASN A 33 9.28 -11.48 7.72
N GLU A 34 9.03 -10.37 8.41
CA GLU A 34 8.14 -10.32 9.58
C GLU A 34 6.66 -10.39 9.21
N MET A 35 6.32 -10.21 7.94
CA MET A 35 4.94 -10.33 7.50
C MET A 35 4.46 -11.79 7.57
N PRO A 36 3.26 -12.05 8.12
CA PRO A 36 2.71 -13.40 8.16
C PRO A 36 2.43 -13.92 6.76
N GLU A 37 2.54 -15.23 6.55
CA GLU A 37 2.21 -15.85 5.26
C GLU A 37 0.77 -15.57 4.82
N SER A 38 -0.15 -15.42 5.77
CA SER A 38 -1.53 -15.05 5.48
C SER A 38 -1.66 -13.71 4.75
N ALA A 39 -0.69 -12.80 4.90
CA ALA A 39 -0.69 -11.53 4.16
C ALA A 39 -0.48 -11.74 2.65
N PHE A 40 0.16 -12.82 2.24
CA PHE A 40 0.43 -13.16 0.84
C PHE A 40 -0.68 -14.01 0.20
N THR A 41 -1.68 -14.38 0.97
CA THR A 41 -2.82 -15.15 0.47
C THR A 41 -3.77 -14.22 -0.28
N PRO A 42 -4.27 -14.63 -1.47
CA PRO A 42 -5.26 -13.85 -2.20
C PRO A 42 -6.51 -13.60 -1.37
N ARG A 43 -6.93 -12.34 -1.27
CA ARG A 43 -8.17 -11.95 -0.62
C ARG A 43 -9.30 -11.91 -1.65
N LEU A 44 -10.53 -12.04 -1.19
CA LEU A 44 -11.69 -11.78 -2.02
C LEU A 44 -11.93 -10.26 -2.08
N VAL A 45 -11.96 -9.72 -3.28
CA VAL A 45 -12.24 -8.32 -3.55
C VAL A 45 -13.50 -8.17 -4.37
N ASP A 46 -14.25 -7.12 -4.10
CA ASP A 46 -15.43 -6.79 -4.87
C ASP A 46 -15.00 -6.17 -6.21
N ARG A 47 -15.53 -6.72 -7.29
CA ARG A 47 -15.31 -6.23 -8.65
C ARG A 47 -16.62 -5.69 -9.19
N ASP A 48 -16.61 -4.45 -9.63
CA ASP A 48 -17.76 -3.81 -10.21
C ASP A 48 -17.65 -3.81 -11.73
N ILE A 49 -18.71 -4.30 -12.37
CA ILE A 49 -18.87 -4.20 -13.82
C ILE A 49 -19.96 -3.20 -14.09
N ILE A 50 -19.62 -2.16 -14.84
CA ILE A 50 -20.54 -1.12 -15.27
C ILE A 50 -21.02 -1.47 -16.67
N ALA A 51 -22.32 -1.76 -16.81
CA ALA A 51 -22.94 -2.00 -18.10
C ALA A 51 -23.75 -0.79 -18.53
N ASP A 52 -23.40 -0.25 -19.70
CA ASP A 52 -24.12 0.87 -20.29
C ASP A 52 -25.44 0.41 -20.90
N LYS A 53 -26.55 0.94 -20.40
CA LYS A 53 -27.90 0.64 -20.89
C LYS A 53 -28.06 0.95 -22.38
N ASN A 54 -27.40 2.01 -22.88
CA ASN A 54 -27.50 2.39 -24.29
C ASN A 54 -26.87 1.35 -25.22
N LYS A 55 -25.82 0.66 -24.79
CA LYS A 55 -25.21 -0.42 -25.56
C LYS A 55 -25.98 -1.73 -25.49
N LEU A 56 -26.89 -1.84 -24.54
CA LEU A 56 -27.72 -3.01 -24.31
C LEU A 56 -29.12 -2.87 -24.92
N PHE A 57 -29.46 -1.72 -25.52
CA PHE A 57 -30.81 -1.44 -26.05
C PHE A 57 -31.24 -2.39 -27.16
N ASP A 58 -30.31 -2.96 -27.92
CA ASP A 58 -30.62 -3.93 -28.96
C ASP A 58 -30.93 -5.33 -28.41
N LYS A 59 -30.73 -5.53 -27.09
CA LYS A 59 -31.09 -6.77 -26.38
C LYS A 59 -32.04 -6.42 -25.26
N ASN A 60 -32.97 -7.33 -24.99
CA ASN A 60 -33.87 -7.16 -23.85
C ASN A 60 -33.04 -7.00 -22.57
N VAL A 61 -33.18 -5.86 -21.91
CA VAL A 61 -32.42 -5.52 -20.68
C VAL A 61 -32.63 -6.58 -19.60
N SER A 62 -33.84 -7.12 -19.51
CA SER A 62 -34.17 -8.22 -18.58
C SER A 62 -33.31 -9.46 -18.85
N ASP A 63 -33.11 -9.84 -20.12
CA ASP A 63 -32.30 -11.00 -20.49
C ASP A 63 -30.82 -10.80 -20.14
N VAL A 64 -30.33 -9.60 -20.28
CA VAL A 64 -28.93 -9.27 -19.91
C VAL A 64 -28.75 -9.31 -18.40
N ILE A 65 -29.69 -8.75 -17.65
CA ILE A 65 -29.67 -8.80 -16.18
C ILE A 65 -29.74 -10.25 -15.72
N ASP A 66 -30.63 -11.06 -16.30
CA ASP A 66 -30.76 -12.48 -15.98
C ASP A 66 -29.49 -13.26 -16.33
N TYR A 67 -28.90 -12.98 -17.49
CA TYR A 67 -27.65 -13.60 -17.91
C TYR A 67 -26.51 -13.27 -16.96
N LEU A 68 -26.31 -12.00 -16.62
CA LEU A 68 -25.24 -11.57 -15.70
C LEU A 68 -25.50 -12.06 -14.28
N SER A 69 -26.75 -12.11 -13.84
CA SER A 69 -27.11 -12.65 -12.52
C SER A 69 -26.99 -14.16 -12.44
N SER A 70 -27.16 -14.87 -13.56
CA SER A 70 -26.96 -16.32 -13.64
C SER A 70 -25.50 -16.73 -13.76
N TYR A 71 -24.65 -15.79 -14.20
CA TYR A 71 -23.21 -16.01 -14.31
C TYR A 71 -22.58 -15.86 -12.93
N LYS A 72 -22.51 -16.99 -12.21
CA LYS A 72 -21.79 -17.14 -10.93
C LYS A 72 -21.67 -15.89 -10.09
N GLU A 73 -22.37 -15.50 -9.23
CA GLU A 73 -22.02 -14.52 -8.20
C GLU A 73 -22.11 -13.04 -8.58
N TYR A 74 -22.46 -12.68 -9.82
CA TYR A 74 -22.78 -11.30 -10.13
C TYR A 74 -24.11 -10.89 -9.50
N LYS A 75 -24.05 -9.87 -8.64
CA LYS A 75 -25.25 -9.27 -8.05
C LYS A 75 -25.44 -7.88 -8.61
N LEU A 76 -26.66 -7.55 -9.01
CA LEU A 76 -27.02 -6.20 -9.34
C LEU A 76 -27.02 -5.36 -8.06
N ILE A 77 -26.09 -4.42 -7.93
CA ILE A 77 -25.98 -3.56 -6.76
C ILE A 77 -26.76 -2.27 -6.96
N GLN A 78 -26.71 -1.71 -8.15
CA GLN A 78 -27.24 -0.38 -8.39
C GLN A 78 -27.74 -0.20 -9.82
N ARG A 79 -28.90 0.44 -9.94
CA ARG A 79 -29.41 0.97 -11.20
C ARG A 79 -29.26 2.48 -11.17
N TRP A 80 -28.46 3.01 -12.08
CA TRP A 80 -28.35 4.45 -12.26
C TRP A 80 -29.19 4.88 -13.44
N SER A 81 -30.17 5.75 -13.20
CA SER A 81 -30.92 6.43 -14.25
C SER A 81 -30.67 7.93 -14.11
N GLY A 82 -29.86 8.49 -15.00
CA GLY A 82 -29.65 9.93 -15.10
C GLY A 82 -30.04 10.44 -16.48
N TYR A 83 -30.13 11.75 -16.63
CA TYR A 83 -30.55 12.39 -17.89
C TYR A 83 -29.66 12.03 -19.09
N GLU A 84 -28.38 11.68 -18.85
CA GLU A 84 -27.41 11.41 -19.92
C GLU A 84 -26.81 10.01 -19.87
N SER A 85 -27.06 9.23 -18.80
CA SER A 85 -26.44 7.91 -18.68
C SER A 85 -27.25 6.98 -17.79
N ASN A 86 -27.61 5.83 -18.36
CA ASN A 86 -28.22 4.73 -17.62
C ASN A 86 -27.22 3.60 -17.50
N TYR A 87 -26.74 3.34 -16.28
CA TYR A 87 -25.78 2.29 -16.00
C TYR A 87 -26.36 1.26 -15.03
N PHE A 88 -25.99 0.02 -15.26
CA PHE A 88 -26.18 -1.05 -14.29
C PHE A 88 -24.83 -1.38 -13.69
N VAL A 89 -24.75 -1.42 -12.38
CA VAL A 89 -23.54 -1.83 -11.67
C VAL A 89 -23.74 -3.20 -11.08
N PHE A 90 -22.93 -4.14 -11.53
CA PHE A 90 -22.91 -5.51 -11.00
C PHE A 90 -21.64 -5.67 -10.18
N SER A 91 -21.75 -6.30 -9.01
CA SER A 91 -20.59 -6.68 -8.21
C SER A 91 -20.43 -8.19 -8.16
N THR A 92 -19.21 -8.62 -8.25
CA THR A 92 -18.78 -9.99 -8.02
C THR A 92 -17.61 -10.01 -7.06
N LYS A 93 -17.45 -11.12 -6.36
CA LYS A 93 -16.26 -11.34 -5.52
C LYS A 93 -15.27 -12.22 -6.26
N GLU A 94 -14.10 -11.70 -6.51
CA GLU A 94 -13.01 -12.43 -7.14
C GLU A 94 -11.77 -12.42 -6.25
N LYS A 95 -10.94 -13.46 -6.39
CA LYS A 95 -9.65 -13.50 -5.71
C LYS A 95 -8.72 -12.47 -6.31
N GLU A 96 -7.96 -11.82 -5.44
CA GLU A 96 -6.89 -10.92 -5.86
C GLU A 96 -5.93 -11.61 -6.83
N THR A 97 -5.49 -10.88 -7.84
CA THR A 97 -4.38 -11.30 -8.70
C THR A 97 -3.05 -11.11 -7.97
N GLU A 98 -1.97 -11.72 -8.48
CA GLU A 98 -0.63 -11.53 -7.91
C GLU A 98 -0.22 -10.06 -7.89
N GLU A 99 -0.56 -9.31 -8.94
CA GLU A 99 -0.28 -7.87 -9.03
C GLU A 99 -1.02 -7.08 -7.94
N GLU A 100 -2.26 -7.41 -7.68
CA GLU A 100 -3.07 -6.77 -6.63
C GLU A 100 -2.52 -7.09 -5.23
N ILE A 101 -2.10 -8.31 -5.00
CA ILE A 101 -1.43 -8.72 -3.75
C ILE A 101 -0.14 -7.91 -3.59
N PHE A 102 0.66 -7.83 -4.64
CA PHE A 102 1.90 -7.05 -4.63
C PHE A 102 1.66 -5.59 -4.29
N ASN A 103 0.70 -4.94 -4.95
CA ASN A 103 0.39 -3.53 -4.71
C ASN A 103 -0.08 -3.27 -3.28
N ARG A 104 -0.92 -4.14 -2.74
CA ARG A 104 -1.38 -4.05 -1.35
C ARG A 104 -0.23 -4.19 -0.36
N LEU A 105 0.63 -5.16 -0.57
CA LEU A 105 1.78 -5.41 0.29
C LEU A 105 2.85 -4.32 0.15
N TYR A 106 3.05 -3.82 -1.06
CA TYR A 106 3.95 -2.70 -1.32
C TYR A 106 3.58 -1.49 -0.47
N ASP A 107 2.31 -1.11 -0.43
CA ASP A 107 1.85 0.02 0.37
C ASP A 107 2.11 -0.20 1.86
N ILE A 108 1.86 -1.40 2.37
CA ILE A 108 2.11 -1.73 3.77
C ILE A 108 3.60 -1.66 4.11
N VAL A 109 4.45 -2.27 3.30
CA VAL A 109 5.90 -2.30 3.51
C VAL A 109 6.50 -0.91 3.36
N ASN A 110 6.08 -0.16 2.35
CA ASN A 110 6.52 1.21 2.14
C ASN A 110 6.17 2.12 3.32
N ASN A 111 4.96 2.01 3.85
CA ASN A 111 4.54 2.79 5.03
C ASN A 111 5.35 2.43 6.27
N LYS A 112 5.58 1.15 6.52
CA LYS A 112 6.42 0.70 7.66
C LYS A 112 7.86 1.18 7.52
N TYR A 113 8.41 1.09 6.32
CA TYR A 113 9.76 1.54 6.03
C TYR A 113 9.91 3.06 6.20
N SER A 114 8.95 3.83 5.71
CA SER A 114 8.93 5.29 5.86
C SER A 114 8.88 5.70 7.33
N ARG A 115 8.08 5.03 8.16
CA ARG A 115 8.04 5.28 9.60
C ARG A 115 9.37 4.97 10.28
N LEU A 116 10.03 3.88 9.87
CA LEU A 116 11.34 3.52 10.39
C LEU A 116 12.40 4.57 10.04
N LEU A 117 12.37 5.09 8.81
CA LEU A 117 13.24 6.17 8.37
C LEU A 117 13.00 7.44 9.16
N ASP A 118 11.76 7.82 9.39
CA ASP A 118 11.40 8.98 10.20
C ASP A 118 11.95 8.87 11.62
N LYS A 119 11.84 7.70 12.25
CA LYS A 119 12.43 7.44 13.57
C LYS A 119 13.95 7.57 13.55
N LYS A 120 14.61 7.01 12.55
CA LYS A 120 16.06 7.10 12.41
C LYS A 120 16.51 8.56 12.23
N CYS A 121 15.79 9.34 11.45
CA CYS A 121 16.04 10.77 11.28
C CYS A 121 15.88 11.54 12.60
N GLU A 122 14.82 11.25 13.35
CA GLU A 122 14.58 11.85 14.66
C GLU A 122 15.70 11.53 15.65
N ILE A 123 16.11 10.26 15.74
CA ILE A 123 17.20 9.82 16.60
C ILE A 123 18.52 10.53 16.21
N ALA A 124 18.82 10.62 14.91
CA ALA A 124 20.00 11.31 14.43
C ALA A 124 19.98 12.81 14.81
N SER A 125 18.83 13.45 14.68
CA SER A 125 18.65 14.86 15.06
C SER A 125 18.83 15.06 16.57
N LEU A 126 18.27 14.19 17.40
CA LEU A 126 18.43 14.24 18.86
C LEU A 126 19.86 13.97 19.29
N ASN A 127 20.56 13.04 18.67
CA ASN A 127 21.96 12.77 18.94
C ASN A 127 22.86 13.97 18.58
N PHE A 128 22.56 14.65 17.49
CA PHE A 128 23.26 15.87 17.11
C PHE A 128 23.09 16.97 18.16
N LYS A 129 21.86 17.21 18.62
CA LYS A 129 21.57 18.18 19.68
C LYS A 129 22.25 17.80 21.00
N LYS A 130 22.26 16.53 21.35
CA LYS A 130 22.96 16.02 22.53
C LYS A 130 24.44 16.31 22.46
N LYS A 131 25.08 16.09 21.32
CA LYS A 131 26.49 16.39 21.09
C LYS A 131 26.78 17.89 21.26
N GLU A 132 25.97 18.76 20.70
CA GLU A 132 26.11 20.22 20.88
C GLU A 132 26.04 20.62 22.35
N LEU A 133 25.10 20.05 23.10
CA LEU A 133 24.95 20.34 24.53
C LEU A 133 26.15 19.84 25.34
N LEU A 134 26.68 18.67 25.02
CA LEU A 134 27.89 18.13 25.68
C LEU A 134 29.12 18.99 25.39
N ASP A 135 29.25 19.50 24.15
CA ASP A 135 30.33 20.40 23.78
C ASP A 135 30.25 21.73 24.55
N LYS A 136 29.04 22.26 24.73
CA LYS A 136 28.80 23.45 25.56
C LYS A 136 29.15 23.25 27.02
N ILE A 137 28.79 22.09 27.58
CA ILE A 137 29.12 21.72 28.95
C ILE A 137 30.64 21.65 29.12
N ALA A 138 31.36 20.99 28.19
CA ALA A 138 32.80 20.89 28.22
C ALA A 138 33.49 22.28 28.14
N GLU A 139 32.95 23.17 27.33
CA GLU A 139 33.45 24.56 27.24
C GLU A 139 33.24 25.33 28.54
N LEU A 140 32.07 25.21 29.16
CA LEU A 140 31.80 25.83 30.47
C LEU A 140 32.70 25.29 31.57
N ASP A 141 32.94 23.99 31.61
CA ASP A 141 33.85 23.38 32.57
C ASP A 141 35.28 23.90 32.46
N LYS A 142 35.75 24.10 31.21
CA LYS A 142 37.07 24.74 30.97
C LYS A 142 37.12 26.16 31.48
N ARG A 143 36.04 26.92 31.33
CA ARG A 143 35.96 28.30 31.84
C ARG A 143 35.99 28.33 33.38
N ILE A 144 35.29 27.38 34.01
CA ILE A 144 35.30 27.27 35.47
C ILE A 144 36.68 26.91 35.97
N GLU A 145 37.40 25.97 35.31
CA GLU A 145 38.76 25.58 35.69
C GLU A 145 39.77 26.73 35.52
N SER A 146 39.53 27.65 34.56
CA SER A 146 40.42 28.78 34.34
C SER A 146 40.20 29.96 35.28
N LEU A 147 39.16 29.94 36.06
CA LEU A 147 38.88 30.92 37.11
C LEU A 147 39.58 30.53 38.42
#